data_7baa7a8cdc69461c6484d4660b939177
#
_entry.id   7baa7a8cdc69461c6484d4660b939177
#
_cell.length_a   1.000
_cell.length_b   1.000
_cell.length_c   1.000
_cell.angle_alpha   90.00
_cell.angle_beta   90.00
_cell.angle_gamma   90.00
#
_symmetry.space_group_name_H-M   'P 1'
#
loop_
_entity.id
_entity.type
_entity.pdbx_description
1 polymer ?
#
loop_
_entity_poly.entity_id
_entity_poly.type
_entity_poly.pdbx_seq_one_letter_code
_entity_poly.pdbx_strand_id
1 'polypeptide(L)'
;LIQQYEYIFVPKNGAKYTCRQAGKAVACRVIPDHLMPMDAYGNRLDAYMDDISTSNRMNTPRLDELLITSCAETCTRMLRDAYEVEGDMMKAWALLRRFYQIISPPNMEDMDTITDSDEIREEIEWILMAREDVPEHFINGIRIATPSDMPVDWVKALDKLNEEFPALVDYLWITNKAGEVVKTKHKTMVGEMYFITLERAAQRFAATASAKRQHHAIPVKPSKLERASSPINDSPT
;
A
#
# COMPACT_ATOMS: atom_id res chain seq x y z
N LEU A 1 -34.72 -8.27 -4.83
CA LEU A 1 -34.05 -6.99 -5.01
C LEU A 1 -32.77 -7.01 -4.19
N ILE A 2 -31.62 -6.98 -4.84
CA ILE A 2 -30.33 -6.84 -4.14
C ILE A 2 -30.00 -5.36 -4.19
N GLN A 3 -29.90 -4.72 -3.03
CA GLN A 3 -29.52 -3.33 -2.90
C GLN A 3 -28.05 -3.30 -2.48
N GLN A 4 -27.18 -2.83 -3.38
CA GLN A 4 -25.77 -2.68 -3.11
C GLN A 4 -25.54 -1.23 -2.65
N TYR A 5 -24.93 -1.08 -1.48
CA TYR A 5 -24.52 0.22 -0.96
C TYR A 5 -23.03 0.37 -1.14
N GLU A 6 -22.60 1.40 -1.83
CA GLU A 6 -21.22 1.79 -1.95
C GLU A 6 -20.91 2.89 -0.91
N TYR A 7 -19.94 2.61 -0.03
CA TYR A 7 -19.47 3.59 0.93
C TYR A 7 -18.17 4.21 0.43
N ILE A 8 -18.23 5.48 0.05
CA ILE A 8 -17.03 6.25 -0.23
C ILE A 8 -16.42 6.68 1.12
N PHE A 9 -15.28 6.10 1.46
CA PHE A 9 -14.54 6.49 2.65
C PHE A 9 -13.66 7.69 2.36
N VAL A 10 -13.96 8.81 2.97
CA VAL A 10 -13.09 10.00 2.93
C VAL A 10 -12.17 9.97 4.14
N PRO A 11 -10.84 9.91 3.95
CA PRO A 11 -9.88 9.95 5.04
C PRO A 11 -10.07 11.20 5.90
N LYS A 12 -10.01 11.02 7.22
CA LYS A 12 -10.10 12.13 8.18
C LYS A 12 -8.89 12.10 9.11
N ASN A 13 -8.52 13.27 9.61
CA ASN A 13 -7.52 13.36 10.67
C ASN A 13 -7.93 12.48 11.85
N GLY A 14 -7.02 11.65 12.35
CA GLY A 14 -7.29 10.69 13.41
C GLY A 14 -7.84 9.33 12.94
N ALA A 15 -8.12 9.14 11.66
CA ALA A 15 -8.47 7.84 11.11
C ALA A 15 -7.31 6.84 11.33
N LYS A 16 -7.65 5.60 11.63
CA LYS A 16 -6.67 4.55 11.89
C LYS A 16 -6.56 3.63 10.70
N TYR A 17 -5.33 3.32 10.35
CA TYR A 17 -4.99 2.42 9.26
C TYR A 17 -4.15 1.26 9.79
N THR A 18 -4.29 0.13 9.15
CA THR A 18 -3.42 -1.03 9.36
C THR A 18 -2.93 -1.54 8.02
N CYS A 19 -1.74 -2.13 8.01
CA CYS A 19 -1.22 -2.85 6.86
C CYS A 19 -1.23 -4.36 7.13
N ARG A 20 -0.90 -5.16 6.11
CA ARG A 20 -0.84 -6.63 6.22
C ARG A 20 0.16 -7.12 7.27
N GLN A 21 1.27 -6.39 7.45
CA GLN A 21 2.36 -6.76 8.36
C GLN A 21 2.15 -6.20 9.78
N ALA A 22 0.91 -6.19 10.27
CA ALA A 22 0.54 -5.70 11.60
C ALA A 22 0.96 -4.25 11.93
N GLY A 23 1.35 -3.47 10.92
CA GLY A 23 1.60 -2.04 11.07
C GLY A 23 0.30 -1.30 11.37
N LYS A 24 0.33 -0.38 12.34
CA LYS A 24 -0.80 0.49 12.66
C LYS A 24 -0.33 1.93 12.61
N ALA A 25 -1.09 2.75 11.91
CA ALA A 25 -0.84 4.17 11.78
C ALA A 25 -2.11 4.97 12.04
N VAL A 26 -1.94 6.23 12.38
CA VAL A 26 -3.02 7.20 12.51
C VAL A 26 -2.77 8.31 11.51
N ALA A 27 -3.79 8.67 10.73
CA ALA A 27 -3.71 9.81 9.84
C ALA A 27 -3.56 11.09 10.67
N CYS A 28 -2.35 11.61 10.77
CA CYS A 28 -2.07 12.83 11.51
C CYS A 28 -2.63 14.06 10.80
N ARG A 29 -2.60 14.04 9.48
CA ARG A 29 -3.06 15.15 8.64
C ARG A 29 -3.52 14.62 7.29
N VAL A 30 -4.67 15.10 6.84
CA VAL A 30 -5.14 14.96 5.47
C VAL A 30 -4.72 16.21 4.71
N ILE A 31 -4.03 16.01 3.61
CA ILE A 31 -3.46 17.06 2.76
C ILE A 31 -4.17 17.00 1.42
N PRO A 32 -4.55 18.14 0.82
CA PRO A 32 -5.10 18.16 -0.53
C PRO A 32 -4.11 17.58 -1.55
N ASP A 33 -4.60 16.85 -2.55
CA ASP A 33 -3.78 16.12 -3.53
C ASP A 33 -2.73 16.99 -4.22
N HIS A 34 -3.09 18.23 -4.56
CA HIS A 34 -2.17 19.18 -5.22
C HIS A 34 -0.99 19.60 -4.33
N LEU A 35 -1.05 19.37 -3.01
CA LEU A 35 0.03 19.64 -2.05
C LEU A 35 0.77 18.38 -1.63
N MET A 36 0.32 17.19 -2.06
CA MET A 36 1.02 15.94 -1.76
C MET A 36 2.38 15.90 -2.43
N PRO A 37 3.35 15.21 -1.81
CA PRO A 37 4.66 15.02 -2.41
C PRO A 37 4.57 14.34 -3.77
N MET A 38 5.52 14.68 -4.64
CA MET A 38 5.66 14.05 -5.95
C MET A 38 6.95 13.23 -6.00
N ASP A 39 6.90 12.12 -6.71
CA ASP A 39 8.08 11.32 -7.04
C ASP A 39 8.92 11.97 -8.16
N ALA A 40 10.02 11.33 -8.55
CA ALA A 40 10.89 11.79 -9.62
C ALA A 40 10.22 11.80 -11.01
N TYR A 41 9.12 11.11 -11.18
CA TYR A 41 8.36 11.01 -12.43
C TYR A 41 7.16 11.95 -12.49
N GLY A 42 6.94 12.72 -11.41
CA GLY A 42 5.82 13.65 -11.30
C GLY A 42 4.52 13.04 -10.78
N ASN A 43 4.52 11.75 -10.38
CA ASN A 43 3.36 11.14 -9.78
C ASN A 43 3.19 11.63 -8.34
N ARG A 44 1.96 11.91 -7.96
CA ARG A 44 1.65 12.31 -6.58
C ARG A 44 1.51 11.08 -5.71
N LEU A 45 2.00 11.18 -4.48
CA LEU A 45 1.89 10.12 -3.48
C LEU A 45 0.56 10.23 -2.76
N ASP A 46 -0.10 9.09 -2.50
CA ASP A 46 -1.33 9.04 -1.70
C ASP A 46 -1.06 9.15 -0.21
N ALA A 47 0.10 8.66 0.23
CA ALA A 47 0.51 8.73 1.64
C ALA A 47 2.03 8.82 1.76
N TYR A 48 2.50 9.45 2.83
CA TYR A 48 3.88 9.33 3.27
C TYR A 48 3.92 9.05 4.78
N MET A 49 4.90 8.30 5.19
CA MET A 49 4.99 7.76 6.54
C MET A 49 6.38 7.92 7.11
N ASP A 50 6.45 7.93 8.44
CA ASP A 50 7.71 7.95 9.18
C ASP A 50 8.35 6.54 9.17
N ASP A 51 9.62 6.47 8.79
CA ASP A 51 10.43 5.23 8.76
C ASP A 51 10.84 4.77 10.16
N ILE A 52 11.03 5.70 11.10
CA ILE A 52 11.44 5.41 12.48
C ILE A 52 10.43 4.48 13.16
N SER A 53 9.15 4.62 12.85
CA SER A 53 8.10 3.76 13.40
C SER A 53 8.23 2.30 12.98
N THR A 54 8.79 2.04 11.81
CA THR A 54 9.05 0.68 11.30
C THR A 54 10.27 0.09 11.96
N SER A 55 11.36 0.85 12.08
CA SER A 55 12.60 0.42 12.72
C SER A 55 12.41 0.12 14.20
N ASN A 56 11.74 1.00 14.94
CA ASN A 56 11.49 0.84 16.38
C ASN A 56 10.59 -0.37 16.70
N ARG A 57 9.76 -0.80 15.75
CA ARG A 57 8.87 -1.97 15.91
C ARG A 57 9.44 -3.24 15.32
N MET A 58 10.63 -3.19 14.71
CA MET A 58 11.27 -4.33 14.03
C MET A 58 10.35 -4.98 12.98
N ASN A 59 9.56 -4.18 12.30
CA ASN A 59 8.59 -4.65 11.31
C ASN A 59 9.19 -4.58 9.90
N THR A 60 10.25 -5.36 9.66
CA THR A 60 10.97 -5.41 8.39
C THR A 60 10.12 -5.88 7.20
N PRO A 61 9.19 -6.85 7.32
CA PRO A 61 8.37 -7.29 6.18
C PRO A 61 7.58 -6.17 5.50
N ARG A 62 7.37 -5.07 6.18
CA ARG A 62 6.74 -3.88 5.62
C ARG A 62 7.64 -3.18 4.61
N LEU A 63 8.95 -3.15 4.87
CA LEU A 63 9.93 -2.60 3.94
C LEU A 63 10.14 -3.54 2.76
N ASP A 64 10.07 -4.84 2.99
CA ASP A 64 10.15 -5.85 1.93
C ASP A 64 8.96 -5.73 0.97
N GLU A 65 7.73 -5.54 1.49
CA GLU A 65 6.54 -5.27 0.65
C GLU A 65 6.75 -4.02 -0.20
N LEU A 66 7.22 -2.92 0.39
CA LEU A 66 7.48 -1.67 -0.31
C LEU A 66 8.58 -1.84 -1.37
N LEU A 67 9.62 -2.61 -1.08
CA LEU A 67 10.69 -2.91 -2.02
C LEU A 67 10.17 -3.70 -3.22
N ILE A 68 9.40 -4.76 -2.98
CA ILE A 68 8.84 -5.61 -4.04
C ILE A 68 7.93 -4.78 -4.96
N THR A 69 7.04 -3.99 -4.40
CA THR A 69 6.12 -3.18 -5.19
C THR A 69 6.83 -2.08 -5.97
N SER A 70 7.88 -1.49 -5.39
CA SER A 70 8.75 -0.53 -6.08
C SER A 70 9.49 -1.15 -7.26
N CYS A 71 10.01 -2.37 -7.08
CA CYS A 71 10.64 -3.14 -8.16
C CYS A 71 9.61 -3.54 -9.25
N ALA A 72 8.40 -3.91 -8.86
CA ALA A 72 7.31 -4.21 -9.79
C ALA A 72 6.93 -2.99 -10.64
N GLU A 73 6.92 -1.80 -10.05
CA GLU A 73 6.70 -0.55 -10.79
C GLU A 73 7.80 -0.30 -11.82
N THR A 74 9.05 -0.54 -11.45
CA THR A 74 10.18 -0.45 -12.39
C THR A 74 10.05 -1.46 -13.51
N CYS A 75 9.67 -2.72 -13.20
CA CYS A 75 9.41 -3.75 -14.19
C CYS A 75 8.30 -3.32 -15.16
N THR A 76 7.19 -2.79 -14.65
CA THR A 76 6.06 -2.30 -15.47
C THR A 76 6.50 -1.19 -16.42
N ARG A 77 7.39 -0.30 -16.01
CA ARG A 77 7.94 0.76 -16.87
C ARG A 77 8.84 0.18 -17.98
N MET A 78 9.75 -0.73 -17.61
CA MET A 78 10.60 -1.43 -18.58
C MET A 78 9.77 -2.24 -19.59
N LEU A 79 8.70 -2.86 -19.12
CA LEU A 79 7.76 -3.61 -19.94
C LEU A 79 7.01 -2.69 -20.91
N ARG A 80 6.57 -1.52 -20.44
CA ARG A 80 5.95 -0.50 -21.28
C ARG A 80 6.91 0.02 -22.34
N ASP A 81 8.13 0.34 -21.97
CA ASP A 81 9.14 0.82 -22.91
C ASP A 81 9.44 -0.23 -23.99
N ALA A 82 9.57 -1.51 -23.62
CA ALA A 82 9.79 -2.60 -24.55
C ALA A 82 8.59 -2.81 -25.49
N TYR A 83 7.37 -2.76 -24.98
CA TYR A 83 6.15 -3.03 -25.75
C TYR A 83 5.70 -1.85 -26.59
N GLU A 84 5.56 -0.65 -25.99
CA GLU A 84 4.98 0.53 -26.64
C GLU A 84 6.02 1.33 -27.45
N VAL A 85 7.26 1.44 -26.94
CA VAL A 85 8.29 2.28 -27.58
C VAL A 85 9.14 1.48 -28.56
N GLU A 86 9.63 0.30 -28.16
CA GLU A 86 10.46 -0.55 -29.01
C GLU A 86 9.63 -1.46 -29.93
N GLY A 87 8.38 -1.75 -29.57
CA GLY A 87 7.50 -2.66 -30.30
C GLY A 87 7.90 -4.14 -30.20
N ASP A 88 8.70 -4.49 -29.19
CA ASP A 88 9.20 -5.85 -28.98
C ASP A 88 8.39 -6.56 -27.86
N MET A 89 7.32 -7.22 -28.27
CA MET A 89 6.45 -8.01 -27.39
C MET A 89 7.21 -9.14 -26.70
N MET A 90 8.13 -9.82 -27.39
CA MET A 90 8.87 -10.93 -26.82
C MET A 90 9.87 -10.48 -25.76
N LYS A 91 10.45 -9.30 -25.93
CA LYS A 91 11.29 -8.68 -24.91
C LYS A 91 10.47 -8.32 -23.67
N ALA A 92 9.30 -7.73 -23.88
CA ALA A 92 8.37 -7.41 -22.76
C ALA A 92 7.96 -8.67 -22.00
N TRP A 93 7.60 -9.72 -22.72
CA TRP A 93 7.27 -11.03 -22.12
C TRP A 93 8.44 -11.64 -21.33
N ALA A 94 9.65 -11.57 -21.89
CA ALA A 94 10.85 -12.06 -21.19
C ALA A 94 11.14 -11.31 -19.89
N LEU A 95 10.91 -9.98 -19.85
CA LEU A 95 11.05 -9.17 -18.63
C LEU A 95 10.05 -9.61 -17.55
N LEU A 96 8.79 -9.79 -17.93
CA LEU A 96 7.74 -10.23 -17.02
C LEU A 96 8.02 -11.64 -16.47
N ARG A 97 8.38 -12.58 -17.32
CA ARG A 97 8.79 -13.94 -16.92
C ARG A 97 9.98 -13.89 -15.98
N ARG A 98 10.95 -13.04 -16.26
CA ARG A 98 12.12 -12.88 -15.39
C ARG A 98 11.77 -12.36 -14.01
N PHE A 99 10.87 -11.40 -13.93
CA PHE A 99 10.36 -10.89 -12.67
C PHE A 99 9.70 -12.00 -11.84
N TYR A 100 8.78 -12.75 -12.44
CA TYR A 100 8.08 -13.83 -11.75
C TYR A 100 9.00 -15.00 -11.38
N GLN A 101 10.00 -15.31 -12.18
CA GLN A 101 11.00 -16.32 -11.87
C GLN A 101 11.76 -16.02 -10.57
N ILE A 102 11.95 -14.75 -10.26
CA ILE A 102 12.67 -14.32 -9.04
C ILE A 102 11.76 -14.37 -7.81
N ILE A 103 10.54 -13.84 -7.94
CA ILE A 103 9.71 -13.50 -6.76
C ILE A 103 8.45 -14.36 -6.64
N SER A 104 7.92 -14.89 -7.72
CA SER A 104 6.63 -15.58 -7.73
C SER A 104 6.64 -16.84 -8.60
N PRO A 105 7.29 -17.93 -8.16
CA PRO A 105 7.33 -19.18 -8.91
C PRO A 105 5.96 -19.71 -9.37
N PRO A 106 4.86 -19.63 -8.59
CA PRO A 106 3.55 -20.07 -9.08
C PRO A 106 3.08 -19.31 -10.30
N ASN A 107 3.26 -17.99 -10.35
CA ASN A 107 2.90 -17.21 -11.53
C ASN A 107 3.77 -17.58 -12.74
N MET A 108 5.01 -18.00 -12.50
CA MET A 108 5.88 -18.48 -13.57
C MET A 108 5.36 -19.80 -14.17
N GLU A 109 4.85 -20.71 -13.35
CA GLU A 109 4.24 -21.96 -13.82
C GLU A 109 2.99 -21.66 -14.66
N ASP A 110 2.16 -20.72 -14.24
CA ASP A 110 1.00 -20.29 -15.02
C ASP A 110 1.43 -19.68 -16.37
N MET A 111 2.46 -18.84 -16.38
CA MET A 111 2.99 -18.25 -17.61
C MET A 111 3.61 -19.27 -18.58
N ASP A 112 4.15 -20.37 -18.07
CA ASP A 112 4.69 -21.44 -18.90
C ASP A 112 3.61 -22.21 -19.68
N THR A 113 2.35 -22.06 -19.29
CA THR A 113 1.20 -22.61 -20.01
C THR A 113 0.79 -21.75 -21.20
N ILE A 114 1.14 -20.47 -21.19
CA ILE A 114 0.81 -19.50 -22.23
C ILE A 114 1.85 -19.61 -23.34
N THR A 115 1.44 -20.14 -24.47
CA THR A 115 2.33 -20.35 -25.65
C THR A 115 1.87 -19.58 -26.89
N ASP A 116 0.63 -19.13 -26.90
CA ASP A 116 0.07 -18.38 -28.02
C ASP A 116 0.49 -16.89 -27.95
N SER A 117 0.86 -16.35 -29.12
CA SER A 117 1.25 -14.95 -29.22
C SER A 117 0.12 -13.97 -28.91
N ASP A 118 -1.11 -14.35 -29.17
CA ASP A 118 -2.26 -13.50 -28.89
C ASP A 118 -2.57 -13.47 -27.38
N GLU A 119 -2.46 -14.61 -26.70
CA GLU A 119 -2.58 -14.69 -25.25
C GLU A 119 -1.46 -13.89 -24.53
N ILE A 120 -0.23 -13.97 -25.04
CA ILE A 120 0.91 -13.18 -24.52
C ILE A 120 0.60 -11.68 -24.64
N ARG A 121 0.05 -11.27 -25.78
CA ARG A 121 -0.33 -9.88 -26.03
C ARG A 121 -1.41 -9.43 -25.05
N GLU A 122 -2.47 -10.20 -24.91
CA GLU A 122 -3.57 -9.89 -24.00
C GLU A 122 -3.09 -9.73 -22.56
N GLU A 123 -2.19 -10.60 -22.09
CA GLU A 123 -1.64 -10.50 -20.73
C GLU A 123 -0.78 -9.25 -20.54
N ILE A 124 0.08 -8.92 -21.50
CA ILE A 124 0.89 -7.68 -21.46
C ILE A 124 -0.02 -6.45 -21.48
N GLU A 125 -0.96 -6.40 -22.39
CA GLU A 125 -1.91 -5.30 -22.50
C GLU A 125 -2.74 -5.15 -21.23
N TRP A 126 -3.19 -6.27 -20.64
CA TRP A 126 -3.91 -6.25 -19.39
C TRP A 126 -3.09 -5.62 -18.25
N ILE A 127 -1.81 -5.99 -18.12
CA ILE A 127 -0.90 -5.40 -17.10
C ILE A 127 -0.69 -3.90 -17.35
N LEU A 128 -0.58 -3.48 -18.60
CA LEU A 128 -0.36 -2.08 -18.97
C LEU A 128 -1.63 -1.23 -18.87
N MET A 129 -2.79 -1.79 -19.25
CA MET A 129 -4.11 -1.14 -19.21
C MET A 129 -4.66 -1.01 -17.79
N ALA A 130 -4.23 -1.84 -16.87
CA ALA A 130 -4.68 -1.80 -15.48
C ALA A 130 -4.51 -0.42 -14.81
N ARG A 131 -3.82 0.50 -15.46
CA ARG A 131 -3.65 1.90 -15.03
C ARG A 131 -4.73 2.87 -15.49
N GLU A 132 -5.37 2.61 -16.64
CA GLU A 132 -6.24 3.62 -17.27
C GLU A 132 -7.73 3.43 -16.91
N ASP A 133 -8.16 2.17 -16.77
CA ASP A 133 -9.58 1.82 -16.61
C ASP A 133 -9.96 1.29 -15.22
N VAL A 134 -9.01 1.05 -14.35
CA VAL A 134 -9.26 0.54 -12.99
C VAL A 134 -9.29 1.71 -12.02
N PRO A 135 -10.24 1.74 -11.06
CA PRO A 135 -10.27 2.77 -10.04
C PRO A 135 -8.88 3.00 -9.44
N GLU A 136 -8.53 4.24 -9.14
CA GLU A 136 -7.24 4.76 -8.64
C GLU A 136 -6.48 3.89 -7.59
N HIS A 137 -7.00 2.71 -7.27
CA HIS A 137 -6.49 1.78 -6.25
C HIS A 137 -5.63 0.63 -6.80
N PHE A 138 -5.49 0.48 -8.11
CA PHE A 138 -4.65 -0.55 -8.74
C PHE A 138 -3.64 0.09 -9.69
N ILE A 139 -2.58 0.62 -9.13
CA ILE A 139 -1.55 1.34 -9.89
C ILE A 139 -0.64 0.35 -10.65
N ASN A 140 -0.53 -0.88 -10.17
CA ASN A 140 0.35 -1.88 -10.74
C ASN A 140 -0.41 -3.16 -11.11
N GLY A 141 -0.37 -3.52 -12.40
CA GLY A 141 -1.02 -4.72 -12.92
C GLY A 141 -0.28 -6.03 -12.62
N ILE A 142 0.96 -5.98 -12.12
CA ILE A 142 1.74 -7.16 -11.78
C ILE A 142 1.20 -7.80 -10.49
N ARG A 143 0.68 -9.03 -10.59
CA ARG A 143 0.20 -9.80 -9.45
C ARG A 143 1.29 -10.70 -8.92
N ILE A 144 1.47 -10.70 -7.60
CA ILE A 144 2.48 -11.51 -6.93
C ILE A 144 1.76 -12.55 -6.08
N ALA A 145 1.86 -13.81 -6.48
CA ALA A 145 1.43 -14.95 -5.68
C ALA A 145 2.62 -15.48 -4.88
N THR A 146 2.47 -15.55 -3.56
CA THR A 146 3.48 -16.13 -2.68
C THR A 146 3.04 -17.54 -2.30
N PRO A 147 3.82 -18.58 -2.65
CA PRO A 147 3.50 -19.94 -2.24
C PRO A 147 3.69 -20.09 -0.71
N SER A 148 2.76 -20.74 -0.05
CA SER A 148 2.86 -21.05 1.38
C SER A 148 3.93 -22.10 1.68
N ASP A 149 4.29 -22.94 0.70
CA ASP A 149 4.99 -24.21 0.90
C ASP A 149 6.37 -24.27 0.24
N MET A 150 6.78 -23.23 -0.50
CA MET A 150 8.10 -23.20 -1.13
C MET A 150 9.13 -22.50 -0.24
N PRO A 151 10.26 -23.17 0.06
CA PRO A 151 11.38 -22.54 0.75
C PRO A 151 12.06 -21.54 -0.21
N VAL A 152 11.65 -20.29 -0.18
CA VAL A 152 12.33 -19.21 -0.90
C VAL A 152 13.29 -18.54 0.05
N ASP A 153 14.56 -18.44 -0.34
CA ASP A 153 15.50 -17.55 0.34
C ASP A 153 15.17 -16.09 -0.03
N TRP A 154 14.27 -15.53 0.72
CA TRP A 154 13.71 -14.20 0.45
C TRP A 154 14.79 -13.10 0.40
N VAL A 155 15.83 -13.21 1.20
CA VAL A 155 16.91 -12.22 1.19
C VAL A 155 17.60 -12.20 -0.17
N LYS A 156 18.00 -13.37 -0.66
CA LYS A 156 18.64 -13.48 -1.98
C LYS A 156 17.68 -13.12 -3.13
N ALA A 157 16.41 -13.48 -2.99
CA ALA A 157 15.40 -13.12 -4.00
C ALA A 157 15.19 -11.61 -4.08
N LEU A 158 15.11 -10.92 -2.95
CA LEU A 158 14.98 -9.47 -2.88
C LEU A 158 16.21 -8.75 -3.40
N ASP A 159 17.42 -9.20 -3.03
CA ASP A 159 18.66 -8.64 -3.55
C ASP A 159 18.72 -8.75 -5.08
N LYS A 160 18.44 -9.93 -5.61
CA LYS A 160 18.43 -10.18 -7.05
C LYS A 160 17.35 -9.39 -7.78
N LEU A 161 16.16 -9.27 -7.16
CA LEU A 161 15.07 -8.47 -7.71
C LEU A 161 15.50 -7.00 -7.82
N ASN A 162 16.11 -6.46 -6.79
CA ASN A 162 16.57 -5.07 -6.77
C ASN A 162 17.77 -4.82 -7.70
N GLU A 163 18.58 -5.84 -7.99
CA GLU A 163 19.66 -5.72 -9.00
C GLU A 163 19.11 -5.63 -10.42
N GLU A 164 18.10 -6.45 -10.76
CA GLU A 164 17.54 -6.53 -12.11
C GLU A 164 16.45 -5.47 -12.36
N PHE A 165 15.65 -5.16 -11.33
CA PHE A 165 14.57 -4.18 -11.35
C PHE A 165 14.74 -3.19 -10.18
N PRO A 166 15.65 -2.21 -10.29
CA PRO A 166 15.97 -1.33 -9.17
C PRO A 166 14.76 -0.62 -8.59
N ALA A 167 14.61 -0.67 -7.27
CA ALA A 167 13.55 0.04 -6.59
C ALA A 167 13.66 1.56 -6.81
N LEU A 168 12.53 2.22 -6.88
CA LEU A 168 12.46 3.67 -7.00
C LEU A 168 12.87 4.34 -5.68
N VAL A 169 14.12 4.74 -5.60
CA VAL A 169 14.70 5.45 -4.46
C VAL A 169 15.21 6.79 -4.92
N ASP A 170 14.42 7.84 -4.74
CA ASP A 170 14.79 9.17 -5.19
C ASP A 170 14.27 10.25 -4.22
N TYR A 171 14.59 11.48 -4.54
CA TYR A 171 14.12 12.62 -3.79
C TYR A 171 12.65 12.89 -4.11
N LEU A 172 11.91 13.29 -3.09
CA LEU A 172 10.54 13.74 -3.25
C LEU A 172 10.47 15.26 -3.37
N TRP A 173 9.47 15.73 -4.07
CA TRP A 173 9.18 17.15 -4.23
C TRP A 173 7.97 17.51 -3.39
N ILE A 174 8.15 18.39 -2.40
CA ILE A 174 7.14 18.76 -1.41
C ILE A 174 6.78 20.23 -1.57
N THR A 175 5.50 20.54 -1.58
CA THR A 175 5.05 21.92 -1.52
C THR A 175 5.10 22.44 -0.08
N ASN A 176 5.90 23.44 0.17
CA ASN A 176 6.05 24.06 1.50
C ASN A 176 4.85 24.97 1.83
N LYS A 177 4.82 25.53 3.04
CA LYS A 177 3.74 26.42 3.49
C LYS A 177 3.64 27.73 2.68
N ALA A 178 4.71 28.13 2.01
CA ALA A 178 4.74 29.31 1.15
C ALA A 178 4.23 29.02 -0.28
N GLY A 179 3.93 27.76 -0.60
CA GLY A 179 3.52 27.34 -1.93
C GLY A 179 4.67 27.00 -2.87
N GLU A 180 5.91 27.02 -2.39
CA GLU A 180 7.08 26.69 -3.19
C GLU A 180 7.33 25.18 -3.19
N VAL A 181 7.73 24.62 -4.35
CA VAL A 181 8.11 23.22 -4.49
C VAL A 181 9.57 23.05 -4.09
N VAL A 182 9.81 22.28 -3.05
CA VAL A 182 11.14 22.05 -2.46
C VAL A 182 11.49 20.57 -2.53
N LYS A 183 12.72 20.27 -2.84
CA LYS A 183 13.25 18.90 -2.87
C LYS A 183 13.57 18.43 -1.46
N THR A 184 13.27 17.16 -1.14
CA THR A 184 13.65 16.56 0.15
C THR A 184 15.16 16.50 0.33
N LYS A 185 15.61 16.49 1.58
CA LYS A 185 17.03 16.39 1.90
C LYS A 185 17.59 14.99 1.65
N HIS A 186 16.78 13.97 1.84
CA HIS A 186 17.17 12.57 1.72
C HIS A 186 16.33 11.89 0.65
N LYS A 187 16.91 10.87 0.04
CA LYS A 187 16.18 9.98 -0.86
C LYS A 187 15.23 9.11 -0.06
N THR A 188 14.09 8.81 -0.65
CA THR A 188 13.04 8.01 -0.04
C THR A 188 12.61 6.94 -1.03
N MET A 189 12.36 5.74 -0.56
CA MET A 189 11.80 4.67 -1.38
C MET A 189 10.32 4.91 -1.58
N VAL A 190 9.88 4.80 -2.82
CA VAL A 190 8.48 4.93 -3.24
C VAL A 190 8.00 3.58 -3.74
N GLY A 191 6.82 3.18 -3.33
CA GLY A 191 6.18 1.94 -3.74
C GLY A 191 4.77 1.86 -3.19
N GLU A 192 4.03 0.86 -3.61
CA GLU A 192 2.67 0.62 -3.19
C GLU A 192 2.63 -0.21 -1.90
N MET A 193 1.63 0.04 -1.10
CA MET A 193 1.43 -0.67 0.15
C MET A 193 -0.06 -0.86 0.41
N TYR A 194 -0.44 -2.05 0.85
CA TYR A 194 -1.83 -2.35 1.16
C TYR A 194 -2.21 -1.79 2.52
N PHE A 195 -3.21 -0.90 2.55
CA PHE A 195 -3.78 -0.33 3.76
C PHE A 195 -5.26 -0.65 3.90
N ILE A 196 -5.66 -0.94 5.14
CA ILE A 196 -7.06 -1.10 5.53
C ILE A 196 -7.38 -0.04 6.57
N THR A 197 -8.52 0.60 6.43
CA THR A 197 -9.07 1.48 7.45
C THR A 197 -9.65 0.65 8.59
N LEU A 198 -9.31 1.01 9.83
CA LEU A 198 -9.91 0.40 11.00
C LEU A 198 -11.20 1.14 11.34
N GLU A 199 -12.30 0.41 11.50
CA GLU A 199 -13.62 0.96 11.85
C GLU A 199 -13.63 1.71 13.19
N ARG A 200 -12.67 1.42 14.07
CA ARG A 200 -12.58 2.04 15.40
C ARG A 200 -12.05 3.47 15.30
N ALA A 201 -12.91 4.37 14.91
CA ALA A 201 -12.68 5.80 15.06
C ALA A 201 -13.11 6.25 16.46
N ALA A 202 -12.37 7.18 17.07
CA ALA A 202 -12.70 7.70 18.41
C ALA A 202 -14.13 8.26 18.53
N GLN A 203 -14.69 8.71 17.41
CA GLN A 203 -16.07 9.23 17.34
C GLN A 203 -17.15 8.16 17.47
N ARG A 204 -16.85 6.87 17.17
CA ARG A 204 -17.81 5.75 17.27
C ARG A 204 -17.75 5.01 18.58
N PHE A 205 -16.74 5.24 19.43
CA PHE A 205 -16.50 4.56 20.70
C PHE A 205 -16.31 5.55 21.83
N ALA A 206 -17.28 6.45 21.99
CA ALA A 206 -17.34 7.27 23.19
C ALA A 206 -18.02 6.45 24.32
N ALA A 207 -17.27 6.11 25.34
CA ALA A 207 -17.82 5.51 26.55
C ALA A 207 -18.06 6.63 27.56
N THR A 208 -19.32 6.83 27.95
CA THR A 208 -19.69 7.72 29.05
C THR A 208 -19.95 6.86 30.30
N ALA A 209 -19.28 7.18 31.38
CA ALA A 209 -19.59 6.58 32.67
C ALA A 209 -20.18 7.64 33.59
N SER A 210 -21.24 7.28 34.33
CA SER A 210 -21.76 8.15 35.40
C SER A 210 -20.69 8.36 36.45
N ALA A 211 -20.60 9.58 36.98
CA ALA A 211 -19.68 9.90 38.03
C ALA A 211 -20.03 9.09 39.29
N LYS A 212 -19.31 8.01 39.56
CA LYS A 212 -19.39 7.28 40.81
C LYS A 212 -18.56 8.03 41.85
N ARG A 213 -19.12 8.27 43.02
CA ARG A 213 -18.42 8.91 44.10
C ARG A 213 -18.16 7.90 45.23
N GLN A 214 -16.99 7.96 45.78
CA GLN A 214 -16.67 7.24 47.02
C GLN A 214 -17.38 7.88 48.21
N HIS A 215 -17.31 7.23 49.38
CA HIS A 215 -17.96 7.67 50.61
C HIS A 215 -17.71 9.15 50.99
N HIS A 216 -16.58 9.70 50.60
CA HIS A 216 -16.21 11.11 50.82
C HIS A 216 -16.42 12.01 49.57
N ALA A 217 -17.33 11.67 48.66
CA ALA A 217 -17.60 12.42 47.45
C ALA A 217 -16.40 12.53 46.46
N ILE A 218 -15.36 11.72 46.61
CA ILE A 218 -14.20 11.69 45.73
C ILE A 218 -14.57 10.95 44.42
N PRO A 219 -14.27 11.50 43.27
CA PRO A 219 -14.52 10.79 42.02
C PRO A 219 -13.69 9.51 41.91
N VAL A 220 -14.34 8.40 41.60
CA VAL A 220 -13.68 7.11 41.38
C VAL A 220 -13.41 6.94 39.87
N LYS A 221 -12.19 6.56 39.50
CA LYS A 221 -11.91 6.14 38.14
C LYS A 221 -12.71 4.88 37.80
N PRO A 222 -13.49 4.85 36.70
CA PRO A 222 -14.20 3.64 36.32
C PRO A 222 -13.21 2.51 36.05
N SER A 223 -13.54 1.30 36.51
CA SER A 223 -12.71 0.11 36.24
C SER A 223 -12.60 -0.19 34.75
N LYS A 224 -11.58 -0.95 34.38
CA LYS A 224 -11.43 -1.39 32.98
C LYS A 224 -12.65 -2.18 32.48
N LEU A 225 -13.26 -2.97 33.41
CA LEU A 225 -14.44 -3.78 33.12
C LEU A 225 -15.68 -2.90 32.87
N GLU A 226 -15.89 -1.87 33.68
CA GLU A 226 -17.00 -0.93 33.53
C GLU A 226 -16.87 -0.09 32.24
N ARG A 227 -15.65 0.20 31.81
CA ARG A 227 -15.38 0.86 30.53
C ARG A 227 -15.65 -0.05 29.33
N ALA A 228 -15.46 -1.35 29.47
CA ALA A 228 -15.70 -2.34 28.43
C ALA A 228 -17.18 -2.75 28.32
N SER A 229 -17.94 -2.65 29.44
CA SER A 229 -19.32 -3.09 29.53
C SER A 229 -20.39 -2.01 29.21
N SER A 230 -19.95 -0.81 28.82
CA SER A 230 -20.88 0.23 28.32
C SER A 230 -20.64 0.46 26.83
N PRO A 231 -20.97 -0.49 25.95
CA PRO A 231 -21.11 -0.17 24.55
C PRO A 231 -22.34 0.75 24.42
N ILE A 232 -22.15 1.92 23.87
CA ILE A 232 -23.29 2.67 23.35
C ILE A 232 -23.76 1.85 22.16
N ASN A 233 -24.82 1.09 22.37
CA ASN A 233 -25.55 0.46 21.29
C ASN A 233 -26.31 1.56 20.55
N ASP A 234 -25.64 2.22 19.63
CA ASP A 234 -26.33 2.96 18.59
C ASP A 234 -26.89 1.92 17.60
N SER A 235 -28.07 1.43 17.93
CA SER A 235 -28.93 0.84 16.90
C SER A 235 -29.39 2.00 16.04
N PRO A 236 -29.11 2.01 14.74
CA PRO A 236 -29.71 2.99 13.85
C PRO A 236 -31.22 2.69 13.79
N THR A 237 -32.02 3.59 14.30
CA THR A 237 -33.45 3.69 14.00
C THR A 237 -33.65 4.26 12.61
#